data_44cb32cf252e81ad32b98be11b6d2764
#
_entry.id   44cb32cf252e81ad32b98be11b6d2764
#
_cell.length_a   1.000
_cell.length_b   1.000
_cell.length_c   1.000
_cell.angle_alpha   90.00
_cell.angle_beta   90.00
_cell.angle_gamma   90.00
#
_symmetry.space_group_name_H-M   'P 1'
#
loop_
_entity.id
_entity.type
_entity.pdbx_description
1 polymer ?
#
loop_
_entity_poly.entity_id
_entity_poly.type
_entity_poly.pdbx_seq_one_letter_code
_entity_poly.pdbx_strand_id
1 'polypeptide(L)'
;MGEEQDHRPIYLVTGATGYVGGRLVRELVKRGARVRALARHPERLRDFPWSDQIEIAAGDAGDPESLSQAMQGVSVAYYLLHSLQEGHNLEREERRIAENFAQCAAQANLSRIVYLGGLAPDVPVKKMSPHMRSRVEVGQILHNSGVPTIELRAAVIIGSGSASFEMLRYLTERLPAMIAPRWVRTKTQPIAVRDVLRYLVLAADLPPEVSRAFDIGGPDVLAYQSMMQRYAKVAGLPRRLILPINLLSPQLSSHWVGLVTPVPRAIARPLVRSLRYPSVCLESDIKNFIPDPPGGLFPFDQAVALALTRVRDAEVATRWSSASTPGAPSDPLPSDPHWAGGTLYEDVRVLDSSATPKELWAAVDCIGGHNGWYSAKLLWEVRGFIDRAVGGVGLRRGRRDPNALKVGDTVDFWRVEERETPALLRLRAEMKMPGRAWLEFTVSAGENGGSRLTQRAVYWPKGLSGHAYWWSVAPFHAFVFPPMAKHIVERAESAPATAAVAD
;
A
#
# COMPACT_ATOMS: atom_id res chain seq x y z
N MET A 1 -6.98 -45.07 5.99
CA MET A 1 -7.80 -43.89 5.69
C MET A 1 -7.17 -43.29 4.45
N GLY A 2 -7.82 -43.49 3.26
CA GLY A 2 -7.31 -42.90 2.02
C GLY A 2 -7.42 -41.39 2.10
N GLU A 3 -6.35 -40.69 1.75
CA GLU A 3 -6.41 -39.25 1.48
C GLU A 3 -7.42 -39.06 0.36
N GLU A 4 -8.56 -38.45 0.64
CA GLU A 4 -9.46 -37.94 -0.38
C GLU A 4 -8.65 -36.95 -1.22
N GLN A 5 -8.26 -37.37 -2.43
CA GLN A 5 -7.55 -36.46 -3.35
C GLN A 5 -8.48 -35.27 -3.63
N ASP A 6 -8.06 -34.10 -3.20
CA ASP A 6 -8.76 -32.85 -3.47
C ASP A 6 -8.74 -32.58 -4.99
N HIS A 7 -9.87 -32.88 -5.64
CA HIS A 7 -10.06 -32.74 -7.10
C HIS A 7 -10.37 -31.33 -7.56
N ARG A 8 -10.32 -30.32 -6.64
CA ARG A 8 -10.55 -28.94 -7.05
C ARG A 8 -9.48 -28.46 -8.03
N PRO A 9 -9.84 -27.64 -9.03
CA PRO A 9 -8.89 -27.12 -10.00
C PRO A 9 -7.78 -26.30 -9.32
N ILE A 10 -6.54 -26.50 -9.77
CA ILE A 10 -5.38 -25.74 -9.31
C ILE A 10 -5.25 -24.49 -10.17
N TYR A 11 -5.10 -23.35 -9.53
CA TYR A 11 -4.86 -22.05 -10.16
C TYR A 11 -3.39 -21.65 -9.97
N LEU A 12 -2.62 -21.59 -11.06
CA LEU A 12 -1.23 -21.12 -11.02
C LEU A 12 -1.19 -19.59 -11.10
N VAL A 13 -0.52 -18.95 -10.15
CA VAL A 13 -0.28 -17.51 -10.19
C VAL A 13 1.21 -17.24 -10.39
N THR A 14 1.59 -16.72 -11.56
CA THR A 14 2.92 -16.17 -11.78
C THR A 14 2.93 -14.69 -11.38
N GLY A 15 4.06 -14.21 -10.81
CA GLY A 15 4.13 -12.85 -10.29
C GLY A 15 3.39 -12.63 -8.96
N ALA A 16 3.22 -13.69 -8.16
CA ALA A 16 2.56 -13.64 -6.84
C ALA A 16 3.23 -12.69 -5.84
N THR A 17 4.54 -12.42 -6.01
CA THR A 17 5.28 -11.40 -5.23
C THR A 17 5.03 -9.97 -5.71
N GLY A 18 4.26 -9.76 -6.78
CA GLY A 18 3.94 -8.44 -7.31
C GLY A 18 2.68 -7.83 -6.69
N TYR A 19 2.47 -6.53 -6.96
CA TYR A 19 1.36 -5.74 -6.42
C TYR A 19 -0.02 -6.36 -6.65
N VAL A 20 -0.32 -6.76 -7.90
CA VAL A 20 -1.61 -7.39 -8.24
C VAL A 20 -1.61 -8.87 -7.88
N GLY A 21 -0.51 -9.59 -8.14
CA GLY A 21 -0.43 -11.03 -7.93
C GLY A 21 -0.65 -11.45 -6.48
N GLY A 22 0.02 -10.81 -5.53
CA GLY A 22 -0.18 -11.12 -4.09
C GLY A 22 -1.61 -10.87 -3.60
N ARG A 23 -2.26 -9.84 -4.15
CA ARG A 23 -3.68 -9.55 -3.85
C ARG A 23 -4.62 -10.54 -4.52
N LEU A 24 -4.30 -10.97 -5.74
CA LEU A 24 -5.07 -11.99 -6.45
C LEU A 24 -5.03 -13.34 -5.72
N VAL A 25 -3.85 -13.79 -5.28
CA VAL A 25 -3.72 -15.03 -4.49
C VAL A 25 -4.67 -15.00 -3.29
N ARG A 26 -4.70 -13.90 -2.56
CA ARG A 26 -5.59 -13.71 -1.42
C ARG A 26 -7.08 -13.84 -1.79
N GLU A 27 -7.49 -13.24 -2.91
CA GLU A 27 -8.89 -13.31 -3.36
C GLU A 27 -9.27 -14.72 -3.85
N LEU A 28 -8.35 -15.44 -4.49
CA LEU A 28 -8.55 -16.82 -4.89
C LEU A 28 -8.67 -17.75 -3.68
N VAL A 29 -7.78 -17.59 -2.68
CA VAL A 29 -7.84 -18.35 -1.42
C VAL A 29 -9.16 -18.11 -0.69
N LYS A 30 -9.64 -16.87 -0.61
CA LYS A 30 -10.96 -16.56 -0.03
C LYS A 30 -12.13 -17.25 -0.73
N ARG A 31 -12.01 -17.54 -2.01
CA ARG A 31 -13.00 -18.33 -2.77
C ARG A 31 -12.88 -19.85 -2.53
N GLY A 32 -11.92 -20.27 -1.73
CA GLY A 32 -11.64 -21.70 -1.51
C GLY A 32 -10.93 -22.38 -2.69
N ALA A 33 -10.29 -21.61 -3.59
CA ALA A 33 -9.52 -22.16 -4.69
C ALA A 33 -8.20 -22.77 -4.21
N ARG A 34 -7.74 -23.86 -4.84
CA ARG A 34 -6.37 -24.36 -4.69
C ARG A 34 -5.44 -23.48 -5.51
N VAL A 35 -4.53 -22.79 -4.85
CA VAL A 35 -3.61 -21.86 -5.51
C VAL A 35 -2.19 -22.39 -5.43
N ARG A 36 -1.48 -22.35 -6.56
CA ARG A 36 -0.04 -22.56 -6.64
C ARG A 36 0.61 -21.26 -7.10
N ALA A 37 1.61 -20.78 -6.35
CA ALA A 37 2.37 -19.58 -6.69
C ALA A 37 3.76 -19.96 -7.19
N LEU A 38 4.11 -19.52 -8.42
CA LEU A 38 5.48 -19.66 -8.95
C LEU A 38 6.33 -18.48 -8.49
N ALA A 39 7.44 -18.75 -7.83
CA ALA A 39 8.36 -17.73 -7.37
C ALA A 39 9.83 -18.16 -7.50
N ARG A 40 10.68 -17.23 -7.99
CA ARG A 40 12.15 -17.41 -8.04
C ARG A 40 12.78 -17.45 -6.64
N HIS A 41 12.15 -16.77 -5.70
CA HIS A 41 12.54 -16.62 -4.32
C HIS A 41 11.36 -17.01 -3.41
N PRO A 42 11.15 -18.32 -3.14
CA PRO A 42 10.03 -18.82 -2.34
C PRO A 42 9.97 -18.22 -0.93
N GLU A 43 11.13 -17.91 -0.36
CA GLU A 43 11.25 -17.29 0.96
C GLU A 43 10.49 -15.95 1.06
N ARG A 44 10.37 -15.20 -0.03
CA ARG A 44 9.63 -13.93 -0.06
C ARG A 44 8.12 -14.10 0.06
N LEU A 45 7.60 -15.31 -0.18
CA LEU A 45 6.18 -15.60 -0.04
C LEU A 45 5.80 -16.01 1.39
N ARG A 46 6.77 -16.39 2.23
CA ARG A 46 6.51 -16.87 3.60
C ARG A 46 5.93 -15.79 4.52
N ASP A 47 6.25 -14.52 4.27
CA ASP A 47 5.76 -13.40 5.07
C ASP A 47 4.32 -12.99 4.72
N PHE A 48 3.73 -13.58 3.69
CA PHE A 48 2.36 -13.26 3.31
C PHE A 48 1.34 -13.98 4.19
N PRO A 49 0.24 -13.31 4.58
CA PRO A 49 -0.78 -13.87 5.46
C PRO A 49 -1.49 -15.13 4.94
N TRP A 50 -1.32 -15.44 3.67
CA TRP A 50 -1.92 -16.57 2.99
C TRP A 50 -0.91 -17.68 2.63
N SER A 51 0.35 -17.53 3.02
CA SER A 51 1.45 -18.44 2.62
C SER A 51 1.18 -19.90 2.96
N ASP A 52 0.62 -20.16 4.13
CA ASP A 52 0.31 -21.51 4.61
C ASP A 52 -0.94 -22.13 3.96
N GLN A 53 -1.64 -21.37 3.12
CA GLN A 53 -2.89 -21.78 2.47
C GLN A 53 -2.71 -22.12 0.99
N ILE A 54 -1.47 -22.06 0.49
CA ILE A 54 -1.18 -22.26 -0.93
C ILE A 54 0.00 -23.22 -1.15
N GLU A 55 0.11 -23.73 -2.37
CA GLU A 55 1.30 -24.44 -2.83
C GLU A 55 2.33 -23.41 -3.35
N ILE A 56 3.58 -23.49 -2.92
CA ILE A 56 4.66 -22.64 -3.42
C ILE A 56 5.58 -23.47 -4.31
N ALA A 57 5.59 -23.16 -5.61
CA ALA A 57 6.52 -23.75 -6.57
C ALA A 57 7.74 -22.84 -6.72
N ALA A 58 8.93 -23.35 -6.35
CA ALA A 58 10.18 -22.69 -6.62
C ALA A 58 10.54 -22.82 -8.10
N GLY A 59 10.77 -21.73 -8.81
CA GLY A 59 11.14 -21.76 -10.22
C GLY A 59 11.14 -20.40 -10.89
N ASP A 60 11.73 -20.35 -12.08
CA ASP A 60 11.79 -19.17 -12.93
C ASP A 60 10.94 -19.39 -14.19
N ALA A 61 10.04 -18.47 -14.50
CA ALA A 61 9.26 -18.52 -15.74
C ALA A 61 10.13 -18.38 -17.01
N GLY A 62 11.37 -17.94 -16.87
CA GLY A 62 12.37 -17.98 -17.94
C GLY A 62 13.00 -19.36 -18.18
N ASP A 63 12.79 -20.30 -17.25
CA ASP A 63 13.24 -21.69 -17.35
C ASP A 63 12.05 -22.61 -17.67
N PRO A 64 12.02 -23.22 -18.89
CA PRO A 64 10.90 -24.06 -19.31
C PRO A 64 10.70 -25.31 -18.43
N GLU A 65 11.76 -25.85 -17.84
CA GLU A 65 11.65 -27.07 -17.02
C GLU A 65 10.94 -26.78 -15.71
N SER A 66 11.39 -25.76 -14.98
CA SER A 66 10.74 -25.35 -13.72
C SER A 66 9.30 -24.88 -13.93
N LEU A 67 9.05 -24.21 -15.07
CA LEU A 67 7.71 -23.76 -15.44
C LEU A 67 6.78 -24.95 -15.76
N SER A 68 7.27 -25.95 -16.49
CA SER A 68 6.53 -27.18 -16.80
C SER A 68 6.16 -27.95 -15.54
N GLN A 69 7.09 -28.08 -14.59
CA GLN A 69 6.84 -28.71 -13.28
C GLN A 69 5.77 -27.92 -12.50
N ALA A 70 5.84 -26.59 -12.48
CA ALA A 70 4.84 -25.75 -11.81
C ALA A 70 3.45 -25.85 -12.41
N MET A 71 3.33 -26.18 -13.71
CA MET A 71 2.07 -26.33 -14.44
C MET A 71 1.44 -27.72 -14.33
N GLN A 72 2.09 -28.70 -13.72
CA GLN A 72 1.51 -30.05 -13.55
C GLN A 72 0.20 -30.00 -12.74
N GLY A 73 -0.87 -30.52 -13.31
CA GLY A 73 -2.19 -30.57 -12.70
C GLY A 73 -2.91 -29.22 -12.59
N VAL A 74 -2.33 -28.15 -13.18
CA VAL A 74 -2.95 -26.81 -13.20
C VAL A 74 -4.06 -26.77 -14.25
N SER A 75 -5.18 -26.19 -13.88
CA SER A 75 -6.31 -25.95 -14.80
C SER A 75 -6.27 -24.54 -15.39
N VAL A 76 -6.00 -23.54 -14.58
CA VAL A 76 -5.99 -22.12 -14.99
C VAL A 76 -4.67 -21.48 -14.56
N ALA A 77 -4.06 -20.70 -15.45
CA ALA A 77 -2.86 -19.96 -15.09
C ALA A 77 -3.03 -18.45 -15.31
N TYR A 78 -2.58 -17.68 -14.30
CA TYR A 78 -2.50 -16.22 -14.37
C TYR A 78 -1.10 -15.78 -14.76
N TYR A 79 -0.99 -15.09 -15.89
CA TYR A 79 0.24 -14.46 -16.33
C TYR A 79 0.27 -13.01 -15.84
N LEU A 80 0.96 -12.76 -14.72
CA LEU A 80 1.11 -11.44 -14.11
C LEU A 80 2.57 -10.98 -14.06
N LEU A 81 3.43 -11.65 -14.85
CA LEU A 81 4.84 -11.28 -14.98
C LEU A 81 4.96 -9.98 -15.75
N HIS A 82 5.74 -9.09 -15.21
CA HIS A 82 5.96 -7.79 -15.80
C HIS A 82 7.19 -7.12 -15.21
N SER A 83 8.06 -6.61 -16.06
CA SER A 83 9.17 -5.77 -15.65
C SER A 83 8.90 -4.31 -16.01
N LEU A 84 8.92 -3.43 -15.01
CA LEU A 84 8.92 -1.98 -15.22
C LEU A 84 10.34 -1.43 -15.40
N GLN A 85 11.38 -2.26 -15.25
CA GLN A 85 12.77 -1.82 -15.40
C GLN A 85 13.14 -1.76 -16.87
N GLU A 86 13.59 -0.59 -17.34
CA GLU A 86 14.13 -0.44 -18.71
C GLU A 86 15.54 -1.05 -18.81
N GLY A 87 15.76 -1.91 -19.81
CA GLY A 87 17.07 -2.45 -20.18
C GLY A 87 17.10 -2.75 -21.68
N HIS A 88 18.30 -2.81 -22.27
CA HIS A 88 18.46 -3.07 -23.71
C HIS A 88 17.90 -4.41 -24.19
N ASN A 89 17.65 -5.37 -23.27
CA ASN A 89 17.16 -6.71 -23.58
C ASN A 89 15.74 -6.98 -23.06
N LEU A 90 15.08 -5.99 -22.46
CA LEU A 90 13.79 -6.19 -21.77
C LEU A 90 12.71 -6.80 -22.69
N GLU A 91 12.48 -6.20 -23.87
CA GLU A 91 11.46 -6.68 -24.82
C GLU A 91 11.76 -8.14 -25.27
N ARG A 92 13.04 -8.49 -25.46
CA ARG A 92 13.44 -9.86 -25.80
C ARG A 92 13.19 -10.84 -24.66
N GLU A 93 13.51 -10.42 -23.46
CA GLU A 93 13.35 -11.27 -22.27
C GLU A 93 11.86 -11.49 -21.95
N GLU A 94 11.03 -10.45 -22.00
CA GLU A 94 9.58 -10.58 -21.81
C GLU A 94 8.95 -11.46 -22.89
N ARG A 95 9.40 -11.33 -24.15
CA ARG A 95 8.99 -12.21 -25.25
C ARG A 95 9.36 -13.65 -24.94
N ARG A 96 10.62 -13.96 -24.62
CA ARG A 96 11.11 -15.30 -24.32
C ARG A 96 10.33 -15.93 -23.17
N ILE A 97 10.05 -15.20 -22.10
CA ILE A 97 9.28 -15.69 -20.96
C ILE A 97 7.83 -15.98 -21.39
N ALA A 98 7.23 -15.13 -22.20
CA ALA A 98 5.87 -15.35 -22.69
C ALA A 98 5.78 -16.58 -23.64
N GLU A 99 6.76 -16.77 -24.51
CA GLU A 99 6.87 -17.93 -25.41
C GLU A 99 7.00 -19.24 -24.60
N ASN A 100 7.92 -19.26 -23.62
CA ASN A 100 8.06 -20.41 -22.71
C ASN A 100 6.75 -20.71 -21.98
N PHE A 101 6.09 -19.67 -21.44
CA PHE A 101 4.83 -19.84 -20.72
C PHE A 101 3.73 -20.38 -21.64
N ALA A 102 3.57 -19.84 -22.84
CA ALA A 102 2.60 -20.27 -23.83
C ALA A 102 2.81 -21.75 -24.22
N GLN A 103 4.07 -22.13 -24.47
CA GLN A 103 4.42 -23.51 -24.82
C GLN A 103 4.14 -24.49 -23.67
N CYS A 104 4.58 -24.19 -22.45
CA CYS A 104 4.35 -25.05 -21.28
C CYS A 104 2.84 -25.14 -20.95
N ALA A 105 2.09 -24.05 -21.10
CA ALA A 105 0.64 -24.03 -20.87
C ALA A 105 -0.10 -24.95 -21.87
N ALA A 106 0.28 -24.93 -23.14
CA ALA A 106 -0.27 -25.81 -24.16
C ALA A 106 0.07 -27.29 -23.89
N GLN A 107 1.33 -27.58 -23.54
CA GLN A 107 1.78 -28.94 -23.21
C GLN A 107 1.08 -29.51 -21.96
N ALA A 108 0.80 -28.68 -20.97
CA ALA A 108 0.08 -29.04 -19.76
C ALA A 108 -1.45 -29.12 -19.96
N ASN A 109 -1.96 -28.82 -21.16
CA ASN A 109 -3.38 -28.77 -21.50
C ASN A 109 -4.20 -27.89 -20.55
N LEU A 110 -3.70 -26.70 -20.23
CA LEU A 110 -4.45 -25.75 -19.41
C LEU A 110 -5.79 -25.41 -20.06
N SER A 111 -6.82 -25.32 -19.24
CA SER A 111 -8.15 -24.89 -19.71
C SER A 111 -8.22 -23.39 -20.01
N ARG A 112 -7.34 -22.59 -19.37
CA ARG A 112 -7.35 -21.14 -19.54
C ARG A 112 -6.06 -20.45 -19.11
N ILE A 113 -5.71 -19.39 -19.83
CA ILE A 113 -4.76 -18.36 -19.41
C ILE A 113 -5.52 -17.07 -19.13
N VAL A 114 -5.24 -16.41 -18.01
CA VAL A 114 -5.72 -15.07 -17.70
C VAL A 114 -4.51 -14.13 -17.63
N TYR A 115 -4.49 -13.12 -18.48
CA TYR A 115 -3.41 -12.16 -18.60
C TYR A 115 -3.88 -10.75 -18.23
N LEU A 116 -3.14 -10.05 -17.38
CA LEU A 116 -3.36 -8.62 -17.12
C LEU A 116 -2.42 -7.80 -18.00
N GLY A 117 -2.94 -7.35 -19.12
CA GLY A 117 -2.27 -6.50 -20.10
C GLY A 117 -2.38 -5.01 -19.79
N GLY A 118 -1.75 -4.19 -20.63
CA GLY A 118 -1.90 -2.74 -20.61
C GLY A 118 -2.90 -2.27 -21.66
N LEU A 119 -3.70 -1.26 -21.33
CA LEU A 119 -4.63 -0.63 -22.27
C LEU A 119 -3.82 0.12 -23.34
N ALA A 120 -3.73 -0.48 -24.51
CA ALA A 120 -2.94 0.05 -25.61
C ALA A 120 -3.60 1.30 -26.21
N PRO A 121 -2.84 2.36 -26.51
CA PRO A 121 -3.38 3.51 -27.24
C PRO A 121 -3.72 3.12 -28.68
N ASP A 122 -4.72 3.76 -29.26
CA ASP A 122 -5.09 3.60 -30.67
C ASP A 122 -4.07 4.31 -31.58
N VAL A 123 -2.89 3.72 -31.68
CA VAL A 123 -1.79 4.18 -32.55
C VAL A 123 -1.02 2.99 -33.10
N PRO A 124 -0.34 3.10 -34.24
CA PRO A 124 0.53 2.05 -34.75
C PRO A 124 1.54 1.57 -33.70
N VAL A 125 1.74 0.26 -33.58
CA VAL A 125 2.64 -0.37 -32.59
C VAL A 125 4.03 0.28 -32.55
N LYS A 126 4.59 0.64 -33.71
CA LYS A 126 5.89 1.31 -33.82
C LYS A 126 5.96 2.68 -33.11
N LYS A 127 4.83 3.34 -32.88
CA LYS A 127 4.73 4.63 -32.17
C LYS A 127 4.53 4.47 -30.65
N MET A 128 4.17 3.26 -30.19
CA MET A 128 3.99 2.97 -28.78
C MET A 128 5.31 3.05 -28.02
N SER A 129 5.24 3.24 -26.69
CA SER A 129 6.41 3.11 -25.82
C SER A 129 6.92 1.65 -25.85
N PRO A 130 8.24 1.39 -25.62
CA PRO A 130 8.77 0.02 -25.57
C PRO A 130 7.98 -0.87 -24.60
N HIS A 131 7.69 -0.36 -23.41
CA HIS A 131 6.86 -1.02 -22.43
C HIS A 131 5.47 -1.43 -22.98
N MET A 132 4.78 -0.54 -23.70
CA MET A 132 3.45 -0.84 -24.23
C MET A 132 3.53 -1.84 -25.41
N ARG A 133 4.59 -1.74 -26.26
CA ARG A 133 4.81 -2.71 -27.32
C ARG A 133 4.99 -4.12 -26.78
N SER A 134 5.82 -4.27 -25.74
CA SER A 134 6.02 -5.56 -25.08
C SER A 134 4.71 -6.15 -24.52
N ARG A 135 3.87 -5.30 -23.91
CA ARG A 135 2.54 -5.74 -23.42
C ARG A 135 1.65 -6.28 -24.52
N VAL A 136 1.57 -5.58 -25.65
CA VAL A 136 0.79 -6.03 -26.82
C VAL A 136 1.36 -7.32 -27.39
N GLU A 137 2.69 -7.43 -27.48
CA GLU A 137 3.36 -8.62 -28.01
C GLU A 137 3.14 -9.84 -27.09
N VAL A 138 3.27 -9.69 -25.78
CA VAL A 138 2.96 -10.75 -24.81
C VAL A 138 1.51 -11.22 -24.96
N GLY A 139 0.55 -10.30 -25.08
CA GLY A 139 -0.86 -10.67 -25.33
C GLY A 139 -1.02 -11.51 -26.61
N GLN A 140 -0.39 -11.12 -27.70
CA GLN A 140 -0.42 -11.86 -28.98
C GLN A 140 0.18 -13.27 -28.85
N ILE A 141 1.33 -13.40 -28.15
CA ILE A 141 1.96 -14.70 -27.92
C ILE A 141 1.03 -15.63 -27.14
N LEU A 142 0.42 -15.13 -26.06
CA LEU A 142 -0.48 -15.92 -25.23
C LEU A 142 -1.75 -16.32 -25.99
N HIS A 143 -2.35 -15.45 -26.79
CA HIS A 143 -3.49 -15.78 -27.64
C HIS A 143 -3.15 -16.82 -28.72
N ASN A 144 -1.92 -16.83 -29.21
CA ASN A 144 -1.45 -17.79 -30.20
C ASN A 144 -0.99 -19.14 -29.61
N SER A 145 -1.06 -19.32 -28.30
CA SER A 145 -0.64 -20.56 -27.60
C SER A 145 -1.52 -21.78 -27.90
N GLY A 146 -2.73 -21.59 -28.43
CA GLY A 146 -3.75 -22.62 -28.54
C GLY A 146 -4.58 -22.87 -27.27
N VAL A 147 -4.19 -22.22 -26.14
CA VAL A 147 -4.95 -22.25 -24.88
C VAL A 147 -5.94 -21.08 -24.85
N PRO A 148 -7.22 -21.30 -24.49
CA PRO A 148 -8.17 -20.20 -24.32
C PRO A 148 -7.61 -19.08 -23.41
N THR A 149 -7.47 -17.86 -23.93
CA THR A 149 -6.80 -16.78 -23.25
C THR A 149 -7.72 -15.59 -23.07
N ILE A 150 -7.88 -15.10 -21.83
CA ILE A 150 -8.52 -13.83 -21.52
C ILE A 150 -7.44 -12.80 -21.21
N GLU A 151 -7.33 -11.79 -22.04
CA GLU A 151 -6.48 -10.63 -21.78
C GLU A 151 -7.33 -9.48 -21.24
N LEU A 152 -7.05 -9.04 -20.02
CA LEU A 152 -7.68 -7.87 -19.40
C LEU A 152 -6.73 -6.66 -19.54
N ARG A 153 -7.11 -5.67 -20.33
CA ARG A 153 -6.29 -4.49 -20.62
C ARG A 153 -6.68 -3.33 -19.70
N ALA A 154 -5.82 -2.98 -18.78
CA ALA A 154 -6.04 -1.88 -17.83
C ALA A 154 -5.09 -0.70 -18.10
N ALA A 155 -5.57 0.53 -17.86
CA ALA A 155 -4.74 1.73 -17.85
C ALA A 155 -4.10 1.94 -16.46
N VAL A 156 -4.45 3.03 -15.77
CA VAL A 156 -3.93 3.38 -14.44
C VAL A 156 -4.72 2.65 -13.36
N ILE A 157 -4.07 1.77 -12.63
CA ILE A 157 -4.69 1.06 -11.50
C ILE A 157 -4.53 1.91 -10.23
N ILE A 158 -5.67 2.24 -9.61
CA ILE A 158 -5.75 3.06 -8.38
C ILE A 158 -5.79 2.15 -7.16
N GLY A 159 -4.77 2.27 -6.33
CA GLY A 159 -4.67 1.57 -5.07
C GLY A 159 -3.30 1.79 -4.42
N SER A 160 -3.25 1.79 -3.10
CA SER A 160 -2.01 1.97 -2.34
C SER A 160 -0.99 0.89 -2.70
N GLY A 161 0.25 1.29 -3.00
CA GLY A 161 1.31 0.39 -3.48
C GLY A 161 1.41 0.27 -5.01
N SER A 162 0.39 0.69 -5.77
CA SER A 162 0.49 0.77 -7.23
C SER A 162 1.43 1.88 -7.66
N ALA A 163 2.43 1.58 -8.49
CA ALA A 163 3.43 2.56 -8.92
C ALA A 163 2.81 3.81 -9.59
N SER A 164 1.76 3.62 -10.40
CA SER A 164 1.05 4.72 -11.06
C SER A 164 0.30 5.59 -10.06
N PHE A 165 -0.32 4.99 -9.05
CA PHE A 165 -1.03 5.72 -8.01
C PHE A 165 -0.07 6.44 -7.06
N GLU A 166 1.03 5.81 -6.67
CA GLU A 166 2.03 6.46 -5.81
C GLU A 166 2.69 7.65 -6.52
N MET A 167 2.96 7.54 -7.82
CA MET A 167 3.45 8.68 -8.61
C MET A 167 2.45 9.84 -8.58
N LEU A 168 1.15 9.57 -8.78
CA LEU A 168 0.08 10.57 -8.69
C LEU A 168 0.04 11.21 -7.29
N ARG A 169 0.09 10.39 -6.24
CA ARG A 169 0.10 10.79 -4.84
C ARG A 169 1.24 11.77 -4.56
N TYR A 170 2.47 11.34 -4.75
CA TYR A 170 3.64 12.15 -4.40
C TYR A 170 3.72 13.45 -5.18
N LEU A 171 3.41 13.44 -6.48
CA LEU A 171 3.35 14.66 -7.27
C LEU A 171 2.31 15.63 -6.72
N THR A 172 1.14 15.12 -6.35
CA THR A 172 0.06 15.97 -5.84
C THR A 172 0.33 16.48 -4.43
N GLU A 173 0.85 15.64 -3.54
CA GLU A 173 1.09 16.02 -2.14
C GLU A 173 2.26 16.99 -1.97
N ARG A 174 3.36 16.76 -2.71
CA ARG A 174 4.59 17.54 -2.57
C ARG A 174 4.60 18.84 -3.34
N LEU A 175 3.77 18.98 -4.39
CA LEU A 175 3.80 20.15 -5.27
C LEU A 175 2.48 20.94 -5.23
N PRO A 176 2.40 22.01 -4.43
CA PRO A 176 1.25 22.91 -4.44
C PRO A 176 1.11 23.67 -5.76
N ALA A 177 2.23 23.97 -6.43
CA ALA A 177 2.32 24.55 -7.76
C ALA A 177 3.36 23.80 -8.57
N MET A 178 3.09 23.57 -9.86
CA MET A 178 4.00 22.86 -10.75
C MET A 178 3.89 23.31 -12.20
N ILE A 179 5.03 23.34 -12.85
CA ILE A 179 5.12 23.39 -14.30
C ILE A 179 5.12 21.94 -14.78
N ALA A 180 4.17 21.59 -15.66
CA ALA A 180 3.95 20.23 -16.07
C ALA A 180 4.05 20.06 -17.60
N PRO A 181 4.51 18.89 -18.10
CA PRO A 181 4.52 18.59 -19.52
C PRO A 181 3.09 18.47 -20.08
N ARG A 182 2.95 18.56 -21.41
CA ARG A 182 1.64 18.45 -22.08
C ARG A 182 0.87 17.16 -21.77
N TRP A 183 1.57 16.06 -21.48
CA TRP A 183 0.92 14.77 -21.18
C TRP A 183 -0.01 14.80 -19.97
N VAL A 184 0.08 15.79 -19.08
CA VAL A 184 -0.88 15.95 -17.98
C VAL A 184 -2.31 16.23 -18.47
N ARG A 185 -2.49 16.61 -19.73
CA ARG A 185 -3.80 16.79 -20.39
C ARG A 185 -4.29 15.52 -21.09
N THR A 186 -3.45 14.50 -21.21
CA THR A 186 -3.82 13.25 -21.86
C THR A 186 -4.86 12.52 -21.03
N LYS A 187 -5.90 12.01 -21.70
CA LYS A 187 -6.99 11.28 -21.05
C LYS A 187 -6.57 9.84 -20.78
N THR A 188 -6.97 9.34 -19.63
CA THR A 188 -6.86 7.94 -19.22
C THR A 188 -8.14 7.51 -18.52
N GLN A 189 -8.40 6.21 -18.49
CA GLN A 189 -9.53 5.63 -17.79
C GLN A 189 -9.02 4.80 -16.60
N PRO A 190 -8.82 5.43 -15.41
CA PRO A 190 -8.32 4.74 -14.23
C PRO A 190 -9.33 3.70 -13.73
N ILE A 191 -8.82 2.64 -13.14
CA ILE A 191 -9.63 1.57 -12.55
C ILE A 191 -9.16 1.25 -11.13
N ALA A 192 -10.08 1.01 -10.19
CA ALA A 192 -9.73 0.61 -8.84
C ALA A 192 -9.12 -0.81 -8.83
N VAL A 193 -8.10 -1.04 -8.01
CA VAL A 193 -7.46 -2.37 -7.88
C VAL A 193 -8.49 -3.45 -7.49
N ARG A 194 -9.49 -3.11 -6.68
CA ARG A 194 -10.58 -4.00 -6.31
C ARG A 194 -11.34 -4.50 -7.53
N ASP A 195 -11.64 -3.62 -8.48
CA ASP A 195 -12.38 -3.96 -9.68
C ASP A 195 -11.51 -4.79 -10.65
N VAL A 196 -10.21 -4.50 -10.74
CA VAL A 196 -9.24 -5.33 -11.49
C VAL A 196 -9.21 -6.75 -10.93
N LEU A 197 -9.12 -6.90 -9.61
CA LEU A 197 -9.09 -8.23 -8.98
C LEU A 197 -10.39 -8.98 -9.20
N ARG A 198 -11.55 -8.30 -9.15
CA ARG A 198 -12.83 -8.89 -9.49
C ARG A 198 -12.83 -9.43 -10.90
N TYR A 199 -12.37 -8.66 -11.88
CA TYR A 199 -12.28 -9.12 -13.26
C TYR A 199 -11.32 -10.31 -13.41
N LEU A 200 -10.14 -10.27 -12.80
CA LEU A 200 -9.18 -11.37 -12.82
C LEU A 200 -9.77 -12.66 -12.26
N VAL A 201 -10.42 -12.58 -11.11
CA VAL A 201 -11.03 -13.76 -10.46
C VAL A 201 -12.15 -14.36 -11.32
N LEU A 202 -13.04 -13.53 -11.86
CA LEU A 202 -14.19 -14.01 -12.65
C LEU A 202 -13.81 -14.41 -14.08
N ALA A 203 -12.73 -13.88 -14.64
CA ALA A 203 -12.24 -14.25 -15.96
C ALA A 203 -11.82 -15.72 -16.05
N ALA A 204 -11.42 -16.32 -14.93
CA ALA A 204 -11.09 -17.75 -14.87
C ALA A 204 -12.29 -18.66 -15.17
N ASP A 205 -13.48 -18.21 -14.83
CA ASP A 205 -14.72 -19.00 -14.91
C ASP A 205 -15.50 -18.76 -16.22
N LEU A 206 -14.98 -17.95 -17.14
CA LEU A 206 -15.66 -17.68 -18.41
C LEU A 206 -15.72 -18.95 -19.29
N PRO A 207 -16.72 -19.10 -20.16
CA PRO A 207 -16.83 -20.23 -21.07
C PRO A 207 -15.56 -20.40 -21.93
N PRO A 208 -15.13 -21.64 -22.24
CA PRO A 208 -13.89 -21.89 -23.01
C PRO A 208 -13.87 -21.21 -24.38
N GLU A 209 -15.03 -21.00 -24.99
CA GLU A 209 -15.18 -20.32 -26.28
C GLU A 209 -14.81 -18.85 -26.23
N VAL A 210 -14.81 -18.25 -25.04
CA VAL A 210 -14.40 -16.87 -24.84
C VAL A 210 -12.89 -16.82 -24.73
N SER A 211 -12.23 -16.44 -25.81
CA SER A 211 -10.77 -16.29 -25.92
C SER A 211 -10.45 -15.01 -26.67
N ARG A 212 -10.33 -13.90 -25.93
CA ARG A 212 -10.06 -12.56 -26.50
C ARG A 212 -9.55 -11.56 -25.47
N ALA A 213 -9.13 -10.43 -25.98
CA ALA A 213 -8.82 -9.27 -25.15
C ALA A 213 -10.09 -8.46 -24.82
N PHE A 214 -10.12 -7.92 -23.61
CA PHE A 214 -11.14 -7.00 -23.11
C PHE A 214 -10.49 -5.76 -22.50
N ASP A 215 -11.01 -4.61 -22.83
CA ASP A 215 -10.62 -3.36 -22.16
C ASP A 215 -11.36 -3.24 -20.83
N ILE A 216 -10.61 -2.97 -19.76
CA ILE A 216 -11.18 -2.76 -18.43
C ILE A 216 -10.81 -1.38 -17.90
N GLY A 217 -11.82 -0.61 -17.52
CA GLY A 217 -11.67 0.75 -16.99
C GLY A 217 -12.75 1.05 -15.96
N GLY A 218 -12.45 1.99 -15.06
CA GLY A 218 -13.45 2.53 -14.15
C GLY A 218 -14.46 3.43 -14.88
N PRO A 219 -15.45 3.99 -14.15
CA PRO A 219 -16.49 4.81 -14.76
C PRO A 219 -16.01 6.19 -15.22
N ASP A 220 -14.85 6.65 -14.74
CA ASP A 220 -14.32 7.99 -15.01
C ASP A 220 -13.28 7.98 -16.14
N VAL A 221 -13.42 8.91 -17.11
CA VAL A 221 -12.38 9.23 -18.11
C VAL A 221 -11.79 10.59 -17.74
N LEU A 222 -10.54 10.63 -17.31
CA LEU A 222 -9.92 11.81 -16.70
C LEU A 222 -8.58 12.16 -17.37
N ALA A 223 -8.30 13.46 -17.50
CA ALA A 223 -6.94 13.91 -17.76
C ALA A 223 -6.09 13.74 -16.48
N TYR A 224 -4.77 13.51 -16.63
CA TYR A 224 -3.90 13.31 -15.46
C TYR A 224 -3.96 14.50 -14.48
N GLN A 225 -3.98 15.74 -15.01
CA GLN A 225 -4.17 16.94 -14.19
C GLN A 225 -5.51 16.93 -13.43
N SER A 226 -6.58 16.39 -14.00
CA SER A 226 -7.88 16.26 -13.33
C SER A 226 -7.83 15.22 -12.23
N MET A 227 -7.10 14.12 -12.43
CA MET A 227 -6.84 13.14 -11.35
C MET A 227 -6.09 13.78 -10.19
N MET A 228 -5.06 14.62 -10.45
CA MET A 228 -4.33 15.34 -9.41
C MET A 228 -5.24 16.30 -8.62
N GLN A 229 -6.14 17.03 -9.31
CA GLN A 229 -7.09 17.94 -8.65
C GLN A 229 -8.11 17.16 -7.79
N ARG A 230 -8.66 16.07 -8.32
CA ARG A 230 -9.60 15.21 -7.59
C ARG A 230 -8.92 14.55 -6.40
N TYR A 231 -7.69 14.03 -6.59
CA TYR A 231 -6.87 13.52 -5.48
C TYR A 231 -6.69 14.57 -4.39
N ALA A 232 -6.27 15.79 -4.75
CA ALA A 232 -6.07 16.88 -3.80
C ALA A 232 -7.35 17.16 -2.98
N LYS A 233 -8.51 17.17 -3.63
CA LYS A 233 -9.81 17.35 -2.98
C LYS A 233 -10.09 16.24 -1.97
N VAL A 234 -9.92 14.97 -2.36
CA VAL A 234 -10.15 13.81 -1.49
C VAL A 234 -9.18 13.79 -0.30
N ALA A 235 -7.90 14.12 -0.55
CA ALA A 235 -6.88 14.24 0.50
C ALA A 235 -7.05 15.50 1.38
N GLY A 236 -8.02 16.38 1.09
CA GLY A 236 -8.24 17.64 1.79
C GLY A 236 -7.08 18.63 1.62
N LEU A 237 -6.41 18.62 0.48
CA LEU A 237 -5.35 19.55 0.11
C LEU A 237 -5.94 20.74 -0.66
N PRO A 238 -5.30 21.92 -0.63
CA PRO A 238 -5.66 23.04 -1.49
C PRO A 238 -5.58 22.65 -2.98
N ARG A 239 -6.30 23.39 -3.82
CA ARG A 239 -6.23 23.21 -5.28
C ARG A 239 -4.78 23.37 -5.77
N ARG A 240 -4.34 22.44 -6.64
CA ARG A 240 -2.99 22.48 -7.22
C ARG A 240 -2.92 23.45 -8.40
N LEU A 241 -1.91 24.31 -8.41
CA LEU A 241 -1.63 25.16 -9.58
C LEU A 241 -0.79 24.35 -10.56
N ILE A 242 -1.38 23.93 -11.68
CA ILE A 242 -0.71 23.13 -12.69
C ILE A 242 -0.65 23.94 -13.98
N LEU A 243 0.55 24.31 -14.42
CA LEU A 243 0.82 25.07 -15.65
C LEU A 243 1.43 24.15 -16.71
N PRO A 244 0.62 23.65 -17.66
CA PRO A 244 1.13 22.80 -18.74
C PRO A 244 1.94 23.62 -19.76
N ILE A 245 3.20 23.20 -20.00
CA ILE A 245 4.08 23.84 -20.99
C ILE A 245 4.57 22.84 -22.05
N ASN A 246 4.96 23.38 -23.21
CA ASN A 246 5.36 22.58 -24.36
C ASN A 246 6.86 22.20 -24.36
N LEU A 247 7.67 22.80 -23.50
CA LEU A 247 9.13 22.73 -23.52
C LEU A 247 9.73 21.49 -22.85
N LEU A 248 8.96 20.74 -22.04
CA LEU A 248 9.52 19.60 -21.30
C LEU A 248 9.49 18.33 -22.12
N SER A 249 10.67 17.83 -22.50
CA SER A 249 10.80 16.50 -23.11
C SER A 249 10.42 15.40 -22.09
N PRO A 250 10.01 14.19 -22.55
CA PRO A 250 9.72 13.07 -21.66
C PRO A 250 10.91 12.67 -20.79
N GLN A 251 12.16 12.87 -21.28
CA GLN A 251 13.37 12.61 -20.50
C GLN A 251 13.50 13.57 -19.33
N LEU A 252 13.39 14.88 -19.56
CA LEU A 252 13.40 15.89 -18.52
C LEU A 252 12.25 15.68 -17.52
N SER A 253 11.07 15.31 -17.99
CA SER A 253 9.92 14.97 -17.14
C SER A 253 10.19 13.81 -16.20
N SER A 254 10.85 12.75 -16.68
CA SER A 254 11.17 11.57 -15.85
C SER A 254 12.23 11.88 -14.79
N HIS A 255 13.21 12.75 -15.10
CA HIS A 255 14.19 13.20 -14.11
C HIS A 255 13.53 14.02 -13.00
N TRP A 256 12.63 14.94 -13.37
CA TRP A 256 11.89 15.75 -12.42
C TRP A 256 10.96 14.91 -11.53
N VAL A 257 10.23 13.95 -12.11
CA VAL A 257 9.41 13.00 -11.31
C VAL A 257 10.27 12.22 -10.33
N GLY A 258 11.45 11.72 -10.75
CA GLY A 258 12.36 11.00 -9.86
C GLY A 258 13.01 11.86 -8.77
N LEU A 259 13.04 13.20 -8.93
CA LEU A 259 13.49 14.13 -7.89
C LEU A 259 12.39 14.40 -6.85
N VAL A 260 11.14 14.51 -7.31
CA VAL A 260 9.99 14.89 -6.48
C VAL A 260 9.37 13.68 -5.78
N THR A 261 9.45 12.51 -6.40
CA THR A 261 8.84 11.29 -5.87
C THR A 261 9.91 10.27 -5.44
N PRO A 262 9.67 9.42 -4.45
CA PRO A 262 10.55 8.32 -4.10
C PRO A 262 10.43 7.14 -5.08
N VAL A 263 9.54 7.22 -6.07
CA VAL A 263 9.38 6.18 -7.10
C VAL A 263 10.67 6.09 -7.92
N PRO A 264 11.32 4.91 -8.00
CA PRO A 264 12.56 4.76 -8.76
C PRO A 264 12.41 5.21 -10.20
N ARG A 265 13.42 5.90 -10.74
CA ARG A 265 13.41 6.41 -12.13
C ARG A 265 13.17 5.31 -13.15
N ALA A 266 13.69 4.11 -12.90
CA ALA A 266 13.48 2.94 -13.75
C ALA A 266 12.00 2.59 -13.91
N ILE A 267 11.17 2.86 -12.90
CA ILE A 267 9.72 2.64 -12.90
C ILE A 267 8.97 3.86 -13.42
N ALA A 268 9.36 5.06 -12.98
CA ALA A 268 8.66 6.31 -13.36
C ALA A 268 8.77 6.60 -14.86
N ARG A 269 9.93 6.31 -15.49
CA ARG A 269 10.20 6.63 -16.89
C ARG A 269 9.29 5.91 -17.89
N PRO A 270 9.09 4.58 -17.84
CA PRO A 270 8.11 3.87 -18.69
C PRO A 270 6.68 4.40 -18.49
N LEU A 271 6.28 4.66 -17.24
CA LEU A 271 4.95 5.19 -16.92
C LEU A 271 4.72 6.57 -17.56
N VAL A 272 5.67 7.51 -17.39
CA VAL A 272 5.60 8.86 -17.99
C VAL A 272 5.55 8.79 -19.51
N ARG A 273 6.32 7.88 -20.13
CA ARG A 273 6.31 7.69 -21.60
C ARG A 273 4.95 7.19 -22.10
N SER A 274 4.31 6.30 -21.33
CA SER A 274 3.00 5.75 -21.69
C SER A 274 1.88 6.80 -21.60
N LEU A 275 2.01 7.82 -20.73
CA LEU A 275 1.03 8.91 -20.59
C LEU A 275 0.99 9.89 -21.79
N ARG A 276 1.84 9.73 -22.80
CA ARG A 276 1.82 10.59 -24.01
C ARG A 276 0.58 10.39 -24.88
N TYR A 277 0.01 9.20 -24.83
CA TYR A 277 -1.15 8.82 -25.63
C TYR A 277 -2.35 8.55 -24.74
N PRO A 278 -3.57 8.82 -25.24
CA PRO A 278 -4.78 8.44 -24.52
C PRO A 278 -4.82 6.93 -24.22
N SER A 279 -5.24 6.58 -23.02
CA SER A 279 -5.46 5.19 -22.59
C SER A 279 -6.89 5.10 -22.04
N VAL A 280 -7.84 5.03 -22.95
CA VAL A 280 -9.29 4.98 -22.69
C VAL A 280 -9.82 3.71 -23.36
N CYS A 281 -10.73 3.00 -22.70
CA CYS A 281 -11.35 1.80 -23.24
C CYS A 281 -12.05 2.12 -24.57
N LEU A 282 -11.78 1.31 -25.57
CA LEU A 282 -12.41 1.42 -26.88
C LEU A 282 -13.69 0.61 -26.96
N GLU A 283 -13.87 -0.33 -26.01
CA GLU A 283 -15.05 -1.18 -25.90
C GLU A 283 -15.39 -1.45 -24.43
N SER A 284 -16.51 -2.08 -24.16
CA SER A 284 -16.96 -2.44 -22.81
C SER A 284 -17.62 -3.84 -22.79
N ASP A 285 -17.27 -4.68 -23.74
CA ASP A 285 -17.88 -5.98 -24.00
C ASP A 285 -17.74 -6.95 -22.81
N ILE A 286 -16.72 -6.75 -21.97
CA ILE A 286 -16.51 -7.52 -20.74
C ILE A 286 -17.76 -7.57 -19.87
N LYS A 287 -18.59 -6.53 -19.87
CA LYS A 287 -19.84 -6.45 -19.10
C LYS A 287 -20.90 -7.45 -19.51
N ASN A 288 -20.84 -7.93 -20.75
CA ASN A 288 -21.74 -8.98 -21.24
C ASN A 288 -21.45 -10.35 -20.59
N PHE A 289 -20.22 -10.53 -20.11
CA PHE A 289 -19.74 -11.77 -19.51
C PHE A 289 -19.57 -11.63 -17.99
N ILE A 290 -19.11 -10.48 -17.54
CA ILE A 290 -18.87 -10.16 -16.14
C ILE A 290 -19.62 -8.86 -15.82
N PRO A 291 -20.89 -8.93 -15.43
CA PRO A 291 -21.69 -7.76 -15.08
C PRO A 291 -21.06 -6.92 -13.97
N ASP A 292 -21.29 -5.62 -13.99
CA ASP A 292 -20.84 -4.74 -12.93
C ASP A 292 -21.38 -5.21 -11.55
N PRO A 293 -20.65 -5.03 -10.46
CA PRO A 293 -21.14 -5.38 -9.13
C PRO A 293 -22.32 -4.49 -8.72
N PRO A 294 -23.13 -4.89 -7.71
CA PRO A 294 -24.12 -4.01 -7.13
C PRO A 294 -23.50 -2.66 -6.71
N GLY A 295 -24.05 -1.56 -7.19
CA GLY A 295 -23.49 -0.22 -6.99
C GLY A 295 -22.46 0.23 -8.04
N GLY A 296 -22.14 -0.61 -9.03
CA GLY A 296 -21.22 -0.32 -10.11
C GLY A 296 -19.74 -0.43 -9.73
N LEU A 297 -18.87 -0.10 -10.69
CA LEU A 297 -17.42 0.00 -10.46
C LEU A 297 -17.09 1.25 -9.64
N PHE A 298 -15.99 1.23 -8.91
CA PHE A 298 -15.58 2.36 -8.06
C PHE A 298 -15.20 3.58 -8.90
N PRO A 299 -15.87 4.74 -8.68
CA PRO A 299 -15.40 6.02 -9.18
C PRO A 299 -14.01 6.36 -8.63
N PHE A 300 -13.27 7.18 -9.39
CA PHE A 300 -11.91 7.57 -9.02
C PHE A 300 -11.79 8.12 -7.59
N ASP A 301 -12.70 9.00 -7.16
CA ASP A 301 -12.65 9.60 -5.83
C ASP A 301 -12.82 8.58 -4.72
N GLN A 302 -13.68 7.59 -4.91
CA GLN A 302 -13.87 6.49 -3.94
C GLN A 302 -12.64 5.57 -3.89
N ALA A 303 -12.06 5.25 -5.05
CA ALA A 303 -10.83 4.45 -5.11
C ALA A 303 -9.67 5.15 -4.40
N VAL A 304 -9.52 6.47 -4.59
CA VAL A 304 -8.52 7.30 -3.89
C VAL A 304 -8.81 7.35 -2.39
N ALA A 305 -10.05 7.59 -1.99
CA ALA A 305 -10.44 7.65 -0.57
C ALA A 305 -10.11 6.34 0.14
N LEU A 306 -10.43 5.21 -0.48
CA LEU A 306 -10.12 3.88 0.05
C LEU A 306 -8.59 3.67 0.17
N ALA A 307 -7.82 4.04 -0.86
CA ALA A 307 -6.36 3.91 -0.83
C ALA A 307 -5.73 4.77 0.29
N LEU A 308 -6.23 5.99 0.50
CA LEU A 308 -5.74 6.89 1.55
C LEU A 308 -6.13 6.40 2.96
N THR A 309 -7.34 5.89 3.14
CA THR A 309 -7.81 5.36 4.44
C THR A 309 -6.98 4.14 4.85
N ARG A 310 -6.77 3.20 3.93
CA ARG A 310 -6.04 1.96 4.20
C ARG A 310 -4.58 2.17 4.55
N VAL A 311 -3.91 3.08 3.85
CA VAL A 311 -2.53 3.43 4.19
C VAL A 311 -2.46 3.99 5.60
N ARG A 312 -3.31 4.94 5.91
CA ARG A 312 -3.39 5.55 7.24
C ARG A 312 -3.63 4.52 8.34
N ASP A 313 -4.56 3.58 8.13
CA ASP A 313 -4.95 2.59 9.13
C ASP A 313 -3.91 1.48 9.30
N ALA A 314 -3.17 1.14 8.24
CA ALA A 314 -2.12 0.11 8.28
C ALA A 314 -0.79 0.61 8.86
N GLU A 315 -0.45 1.88 8.61
CA GLU A 315 0.78 2.49 9.12
C GLU A 315 0.69 2.90 10.60
N VAL A 316 -0.51 3.23 11.05
CA VAL A 316 -0.84 3.40 12.46
C VAL A 316 -1.48 2.07 12.89
N ALA A 317 -0.66 1.13 13.38
CA ALA A 317 -1.12 -0.23 13.71
C ALA A 317 -2.23 -0.21 14.77
N THR A 318 -3.48 -0.06 14.32
CA THR A 318 -4.66 -0.15 15.18
C THR A 318 -5.29 -1.51 14.97
N ARG A 319 -5.27 -2.36 16.00
CA ARG A 319 -6.09 -3.58 16.03
C ARG A 319 -7.59 -3.28 16.00
N TRP A 320 -7.96 -2.03 16.24
CA TRP A 320 -9.37 -1.53 16.26
C TRP A 320 -9.81 -0.86 14.96
N SER A 321 -9.05 -0.91 13.88
CA SER A 321 -9.60 -0.60 12.55
C SER A 321 -10.57 -1.69 12.07
N SER A 322 -11.31 -2.27 12.99
CA SER A 322 -12.35 -3.28 12.74
C SER A 322 -13.52 -2.79 11.88
N ALA A 323 -13.58 -1.50 11.55
CA ALA A 323 -14.40 -1.00 10.44
C ALA A 323 -13.84 -1.39 9.07
N SER A 324 -12.60 -1.87 9.01
CA SER A 324 -12.01 -2.42 7.80
C SER A 324 -12.25 -3.92 7.78
N THR A 325 -12.95 -4.42 6.78
CA THR A 325 -13.06 -5.87 6.56
C THR A 325 -11.64 -6.43 6.42
N PRO A 326 -11.18 -7.30 7.35
CA PRO A 326 -9.87 -7.93 7.22
C PRO A 326 -9.76 -8.58 5.85
N GLY A 327 -8.64 -8.36 5.17
CA GLY A 327 -8.45 -8.95 3.87
C GLY A 327 -9.03 -8.16 2.71
N ALA A 328 -9.19 -6.85 2.80
CA ALA A 328 -9.56 -6.03 1.65
C ALA A 328 -8.41 -5.95 0.62
N PRO A 329 -8.73 -5.85 -0.69
CA PRO A 329 -7.72 -5.78 -1.76
C PRO A 329 -6.71 -4.64 -1.64
N SER A 330 -7.04 -3.59 -0.90
CA SER A 330 -6.19 -2.41 -0.67
C SER A 330 -5.28 -2.53 0.54
N ASP A 331 -5.34 -3.63 1.30
CA ASP A 331 -4.46 -3.82 2.46
C ASP A 331 -3.00 -3.92 2.01
N PRO A 332 -2.03 -3.35 2.76
CA PRO A 332 -0.62 -3.52 2.50
C PRO A 332 -0.20 -4.99 2.50
N LEU A 333 0.73 -5.32 1.63
CA LEU A 333 1.34 -6.64 1.55
C LEU A 333 2.87 -6.51 1.70
N PRO A 334 3.57 -7.56 2.17
CA PRO A 334 5.02 -7.57 2.28
C PRO A 334 5.77 -7.25 0.97
N SER A 335 5.11 -7.46 -0.16
CA SER A 335 5.64 -7.13 -1.49
C SER A 335 5.45 -5.68 -1.92
N ASP A 336 4.67 -4.90 -1.18
CA ASP A 336 4.48 -3.50 -1.54
C ASP A 336 5.83 -2.78 -1.36
N PRO A 337 6.20 -1.89 -2.28
CA PRO A 337 7.46 -1.19 -2.19
C PRO A 337 7.51 -0.32 -0.91
N HIS A 338 8.70 -0.16 -0.33
CA HIS A 338 8.92 0.70 0.86
C HIS A 338 8.52 2.18 0.66
N TRP A 339 8.35 2.63 -0.58
CA TRP A 339 7.85 3.96 -0.92
C TRP A 339 6.32 3.97 -1.13
N ALA A 340 5.64 2.83 -1.00
CA ALA A 340 4.18 2.77 -1.03
C ALA A 340 3.58 3.40 0.23
N GLY A 341 2.37 3.94 0.11
CA GLY A 341 1.63 4.40 1.27
C GLY A 341 1.82 5.86 1.67
N GLY A 342 2.81 6.55 1.13
CA GLY A 342 3.13 7.93 1.50
C GLY A 342 4.36 8.02 2.41
N THR A 343 4.60 9.19 3.00
CA THR A 343 5.72 9.39 3.94
C THR A 343 5.18 9.40 5.36
N LEU A 344 5.69 8.49 6.17
CA LEU A 344 5.51 8.48 7.62
C LEU A 344 6.84 8.83 8.27
N TYR A 345 6.82 9.70 9.25
CA TYR A 345 7.98 10.00 10.07
C TYR A 345 7.81 9.36 11.44
N GLU A 346 8.85 8.67 11.89
CA GLU A 346 8.85 7.96 13.16
C GLU A 346 10.08 8.31 13.99
N ASP A 347 9.89 8.35 15.31
CA ASP A 347 10.96 8.37 16.31
C ASP A 347 10.66 7.25 17.30
N VAL A 348 11.48 6.20 17.28
CA VAL A 348 11.29 5.01 18.12
C VAL A 348 12.41 4.93 19.16
N ARG A 349 12.01 4.77 20.43
CA ARG A 349 12.92 4.59 21.58
C ARG A 349 12.56 3.31 22.29
N VAL A 350 13.57 2.46 22.50
CA VAL A 350 13.41 1.18 23.20
C VAL A 350 14.32 1.18 24.41
N LEU A 351 13.76 0.93 25.60
CA LEU A 351 14.50 0.83 26.84
C LEU A 351 14.05 -0.44 27.58
N ASP A 352 15.03 -1.14 28.15
CA ASP A 352 14.77 -2.23 29.07
C ASP A 352 14.65 -1.69 30.51
N SER A 353 13.84 -2.34 31.32
CA SER A 353 13.58 -2.01 32.73
C SER A 353 13.65 -3.24 33.60
N SER A 354 14.18 -3.07 34.80
CA SER A 354 14.14 -4.11 35.85
C SER A 354 12.76 -4.27 36.48
N ALA A 355 11.87 -3.28 36.32
CA ALA A 355 10.49 -3.33 36.80
C ALA A 355 9.68 -4.37 36.02
N THR A 356 8.66 -4.94 36.67
CA THR A 356 7.72 -5.84 35.99
C THR A 356 6.87 -5.09 34.96
N PRO A 357 6.28 -5.79 33.96
CA PRO A 357 5.37 -5.16 33.00
C PRO A 357 4.22 -4.38 33.66
N LYS A 358 3.70 -4.84 34.81
CA LYS A 358 2.63 -4.18 35.54
C LYS A 358 3.08 -2.84 36.14
N GLU A 359 4.27 -2.81 36.73
CA GLU A 359 4.85 -1.60 37.33
C GLU A 359 5.21 -0.58 36.24
N LEU A 360 5.83 -1.03 35.16
CA LEU A 360 6.15 -0.16 34.01
C LEU A 360 4.87 0.40 33.36
N TRP A 361 3.83 -0.42 33.24
CA TRP A 361 2.52 0.04 32.77
C TRP A 361 1.91 1.12 33.69
N ALA A 362 1.99 0.95 35.00
CA ALA A 362 1.48 1.96 35.94
C ALA A 362 2.16 3.32 35.75
N ALA A 363 3.48 3.35 35.45
CA ALA A 363 4.19 4.57 35.12
C ALA A 363 3.72 5.21 33.80
N VAL A 364 3.48 4.37 32.77
CA VAL A 364 2.91 4.81 31.47
C VAL A 364 1.49 5.36 31.65
N ASP A 365 0.64 4.65 32.41
CA ASP A 365 -0.75 5.02 32.61
C ASP A 365 -0.92 6.31 33.45
N CYS A 366 0.13 6.76 34.14
CA CYS A 366 0.19 8.01 34.90
C CYS A 366 0.68 9.23 34.12
N ILE A 367 1.00 9.13 32.82
CA ILE A 367 1.60 10.21 32.04
C ILE A 367 0.64 11.41 31.81
N GLY A 368 1.16 12.62 31.79
CA GLY A 368 0.41 13.87 31.51
C GLY A 368 -0.35 14.47 32.70
N GLY A 369 -1.04 15.58 32.46
CA GLY A 369 -1.74 16.34 33.48
C GLY A 369 -0.82 16.86 34.59
N HIS A 370 -1.21 16.69 35.86
CA HIS A 370 -0.41 17.11 37.01
C HIS A 370 0.90 16.32 37.16
N ASN A 371 0.95 15.08 36.69
CA ASN A 371 2.16 14.26 36.73
C ASN A 371 3.20 14.69 35.68
N GLY A 372 2.79 15.49 34.68
CA GLY A 372 3.63 15.99 33.61
C GLY A 372 4.04 14.92 32.58
N TRP A 373 4.88 15.34 31.63
CA TRP A 373 5.39 14.50 30.53
C TRP A 373 6.79 13.97 30.82
N TYR A 374 7.23 14.05 32.07
CA TYR A 374 8.53 13.61 32.57
C TYR A 374 9.75 14.25 31.90
N SER A 375 9.56 15.16 30.91
CA SER A 375 10.67 15.86 30.24
C SER A 375 10.24 17.20 29.67
N ALA A 376 11.20 18.11 29.50
CA ALA A 376 11.13 19.35 28.68
C ALA A 376 9.86 20.20 28.92
N LYS A 377 9.45 20.43 30.18
CA LYS A 377 8.23 21.16 30.56
C LYS A 377 8.10 22.51 29.81
N LEU A 378 9.19 23.29 29.73
CA LEU A 378 9.21 24.57 29.03
C LEU A 378 8.88 24.42 27.54
N LEU A 379 9.41 23.40 26.86
CA LEU A 379 9.12 23.17 25.41
C LEU A 379 7.66 22.82 25.18
N TRP A 380 7.06 22.05 26.08
CA TRP A 380 5.62 21.73 26.02
C TRP A 380 4.76 22.97 26.26
N GLU A 381 5.16 23.87 27.21
CA GLU A 381 4.46 25.13 27.48
C GLU A 381 4.53 26.07 26.26
N VAL A 382 5.71 26.24 25.67
CA VAL A 382 5.91 27.04 24.45
C VAL A 382 5.08 26.48 23.30
N ARG A 383 5.10 25.15 23.11
CA ARG A 383 4.30 24.50 22.08
C ARG A 383 2.80 24.71 22.29
N GLY A 384 2.33 24.59 23.53
CA GLY A 384 0.93 24.85 23.88
C GLY A 384 0.52 26.31 23.68
N PHE A 385 1.43 27.26 23.91
CA PHE A 385 1.20 28.67 23.62
C PHE A 385 1.07 28.95 22.13
N ILE A 386 1.97 28.39 21.31
CA ILE A 386 1.92 28.50 19.84
C ILE A 386 0.61 27.89 19.32
N ASP A 387 0.21 26.70 19.82
CA ASP A 387 -1.03 26.06 19.41
C ASP A 387 -2.25 26.92 19.70
N ARG A 388 -2.31 27.57 20.85
CA ARG A 388 -3.38 28.54 21.17
C ARG A 388 -3.38 29.75 20.26
N ALA A 389 -2.22 30.29 19.93
CA ALA A 389 -2.09 31.45 19.04
C ALA A 389 -2.64 31.16 17.63
N VAL A 390 -2.55 29.91 17.17
CA VAL A 390 -3.14 29.47 15.89
C VAL A 390 -4.57 28.90 16.04
N GLY A 391 -5.17 29.04 17.23
CA GLY A 391 -6.55 28.62 17.51
C GLY A 391 -6.70 27.10 17.76
N GLY A 392 -5.66 26.43 18.23
CA GLY A 392 -5.67 25.06 18.73
C GLY A 392 -6.10 24.94 20.19
N VAL A 393 -6.06 23.71 20.73
CA VAL A 393 -6.54 23.38 22.10
C VAL A 393 -5.59 23.81 23.23
N GLY A 394 -4.29 24.00 22.95
CA GLY A 394 -3.28 24.29 23.97
C GLY A 394 -3.13 23.20 25.04
N LEU A 395 -2.37 23.48 26.12
CA LEU A 395 -2.10 22.53 27.22
C LEU A 395 -3.19 22.45 28.30
N ARG A 396 -4.38 23.04 28.14
CA ARG A 396 -5.30 23.28 29.25
C ARG A 396 -6.40 22.24 29.47
N ARG A 397 -6.45 21.09 28.77
CA ARG A 397 -7.52 20.12 29.00
C ARG A 397 -7.33 19.29 30.25
N GLY A 398 -6.08 19.23 30.76
CA GLY A 398 -5.76 18.44 31.95
C GLY A 398 -6.01 16.94 31.74
N ARG A 399 -6.22 16.26 32.85
CA ARG A 399 -6.46 14.83 32.91
C ARG A 399 -7.64 14.56 33.84
N ARG A 400 -8.56 13.67 33.41
CA ARG A 400 -9.77 13.34 34.19
C ARG A 400 -9.44 12.60 35.52
N ASP A 401 -8.56 11.60 35.43
CA ASP A 401 -8.16 10.73 36.54
C ASP A 401 -6.61 10.70 36.60
N PRO A 402 -5.99 11.00 37.77
CA PRO A 402 -4.53 11.04 37.89
C PRO A 402 -3.83 9.67 37.74
N ASN A 403 -4.55 8.58 37.93
CA ASN A 403 -3.97 7.23 38.02
C ASN A 403 -4.35 6.31 36.87
N ALA A 404 -5.45 6.58 36.15
CA ALA A 404 -5.92 5.71 35.09
C ALA A 404 -6.50 6.49 33.90
N LEU A 405 -6.19 6.03 32.70
CA LEU A 405 -6.73 6.54 31.44
C LEU A 405 -7.83 5.63 30.92
N LYS A 406 -8.77 6.20 30.17
CA LYS A 406 -9.77 5.46 29.40
C LYS A 406 -9.72 5.93 27.95
N VAL A 407 -10.11 5.05 27.02
CA VAL A 407 -10.29 5.44 25.61
C VAL A 407 -11.26 6.61 25.52
N GLY A 408 -10.88 7.64 24.78
CA GLY A 408 -11.63 8.89 24.67
C GLY A 408 -11.24 9.97 25.68
N ASP A 409 -10.49 9.66 26.74
CA ASP A 409 -9.98 10.67 27.68
C ASP A 409 -9.03 11.66 26.99
N THR A 410 -9.02 12.89 27.47
CA THR A 410 -8.06 13.91 27.07
C THR A 410 -6.91 13.95 28.08
N VAL A 411 -5.68 14.00 27.57
CA VAL A 411 -4.45 14.21 28.32
C VAL A 411 -3.73 15.40 27.72
N ASP A 412 -3.89 16.57 28.31
CA ASP A 412 -3.42 17.84 27.79
C ASP A 412 -3.93 18.12 26.36
N PHE A 413 -3.12 18.03 25.32
CA PHE A 413 -3.51 18.16 23.91
C PHE A 413 -3.61 16.80 23.18
N TRP A 414 -3.51 15.71 23.92
CA TRP A 414 -3.66 14.37 23.38
C TRP A 414 -5.03 13.79 23.72
N ARG A 415 -5.50 12.88 22.87
CA ARG A 415 -6.67 12.04 23.13
C ARG A 415 -6.25 10.59 23.16
N VAL A 416 -6.67 9.86 24.19
CA VAL A 416 -6.49 8.41 24.24
C VAL A 416 -7.31 7.77 23.13
N GLU A 417 -6.65 7.21 22.14
CA GLU A 417 -7.28 6.55 21.00
C GLU A 417 -7.40 5.05 21.24
N GLU A 418 -6.40 4.47 21.89
CA GLU A 418 -6.36 3.04 22.19
C GLU A 418 -5.65 2.79 23.52
N ARG A 419 -6.14 1.80 24.27
CA ARG A 419 -5.55 1.35 25.54
C ARG A 419 -5.81 -0.14 25.75
N GLU A 420 -4.73 -0.94 25.71
CA GLU A 420 -4.72 -2.37 26.05
C GLU A 420 -3.83 -2.56 27.28
N THR A 421 -4.41 -2.83 28.42
CA THR A 421 -3.67 -3.04 29.67
C THR A 421 -3.13 -4.48 29.76
N PRO A 422 -1.85 -4.68 30.08
CA PRO A 422 -0.78 -3.71 30.33
C PRO A 422 0.14 -3.49 29.13
N ALA A 423 -0.34 -3.57 27.89
CA ALA A 423 0.47 -3.72 26.71
C ALA A 423 0.62 -2.45 25.84
N LEU A 424 -0.46 -1.67 25.65
CA LEU A 424 -0.46 -0.55 24.69
C LEU A 424 -1.25 0.66 25.18
N LEU A 425 -0.65 1.83 25.10
CA LEU A 425 -1.30 3.13 25.19
C LEU A 425 -0.98 3.93 23.93
N ARG A 426 -2.02 4.32 23.17
CA ARG A 426 -1.89 5.21 22.02
C ARG A 426 -2.62 6.51 22.24
N LEU A 427 -1.90 7.59 22.01
CA LEU A 427 -2.38 8.96 22.14
C LEU A 427 -2.37 9.64 20.78
N ARG A 428 -3.49 10.23 20.36
CA ARG A 428 -3.58 11.03 19.15
C ARG A 428 -3.50 12.52 19.51
N ALA A 429 -2.66 13.27 18.81
CA ALA A 429 -2.58 14.71 18.98
C ALA A 429 -3.84 15.43 18.46
N GLU A 430 -4.37 16.36 19.26
CA GLU A 430 -5.48 17.24 18.89
C GLU A 430 -5.04 18.69 18.63
N MET A 431 -3.73 18.95 18.77
CA MET A 431 -3.16 20.27 18.43
C MET A 431 -3.24 20.53 16.92
N LYS A 432 -3.29 21.81 16.54
CA LYS A 432 -3.27 22.20 15.12
C LYS A 432 -1.88 22.01 14.53
N MET A 433 -1.79 21.16 13.53
CA MET A 433 -0.57 20.90 12.77
C MET A 433 -0.94 20.50 11.32
N PRO A 434 -0.05 20.70 10.36
CA PRO A 434 -0.28 20.29 8.98
C PRO A 434 -0.02 18.78 8.78
N GLY A 435 -0.80 17.96 9.48
CA GLY A 435 -0.69 16.50 9.49
C GLY A 435 -1.43 15.88 10.66
N ARG A 436 -1.07 14.65 10.99
CA ARG A 436 -1.56 13.94 12.18
C ARG A 436 -0.37 13.36 12.94
N ALA A 437 -0.45 13.33 14.27
CA ALA A 437 0.60 12.75 15.09
C ALA A 437 0.01 11.82 16.14
N TRP A 438 0.76 10.78 16.46
CA TRP A 438 0.47 9.84 17.53
C TRP A 438 1.70 9.65 18.39
N LEU A 439 1.46 9.33 19.65
CA LEU A 439 2.47 8.90 20.60
C LEU A 439 2.01 7.59 21.19
N GLU A 440 2.81 6.56 21.03
CA GLU A 440 2.52 5.20 21.44
C GLU A 440 3.52 4.74 22.50
N PHE A 441 3.01 4.03 23.49
CA PHE A 441 3.82 3.36 24.49
C PHE A 441 3.41 1.88 24.51
N THR A 442 4.37 1.02 24.22
CA THR A 442 4.17 -0.43 24.30
C THR A 442 5.02 -1.00 25.43
N VAL A 443 4.40 -1.81 26.27
CA VAL A 443 5.07 -2.54 27.34
C VAL A 443 5.02 -4.03 27.01
N SER A 444 6.18 -4.68 27.02
CA SER A 444 6.32 -6.13 26.82
C SER A 444 7.18 -6.75 27.92
N ALA A 445 7.11 -8.06 28.06
CA ALA A 445 8.02 -8.80 28.92
C ALA A 445 9.47 -8.64 28.39
N GLY A 446 10.38 -8.36 29.28
CA GLY A 446 11.81 -8.29 29.04
C GLY A 446 12.53 -9.56 29.50
N GLU A 447 13.85 -9.54 29.43
CA GLU A 447 14.68 -10.63 29.92
C GLU A 447 14.69 -10.67 31.47
N ASN A 448 14.91 -11.83 32.05
CA ASN A 448 15.08 -12.05 33.51
C ASN A 448 13.91 -11.52 34.39
N GLY A 449 12.67 -11.54 33.87
CA GLY A 449 11.50 -11.08 34.64
C GLY A 449 11.27 -9.56 34.62
N GLY A 450 12.12 -8.81 33.97
CA GLY A 450 11.94 -7.37 33.72
C GLY A 450 10.95 -7.07 32.59
N SER A 451 10.94 -5.84 32.17
CA SER A 451 10.06 -5.37 31.08
C SER A 451 10.79 -4.51 30.07
N ARG A 452 10.18 -4.29 28.91
CA ARG A 452 10.68 -3.43 27.84
C ARG A 452 9.64 -2.39 27.50
N LEU A 453 10.07 -1.11 27.52
CA LEU A 453 9.30 0.03 27.03
C LEU A 453 9.68 0.33 25.59
N THR A 454 8.70 0.34 24.68
CA THR A 454 8.86 0.94 23.36
C THR A 454 8.00 2.21 23.29
N GLN A 455 8.65 3.36 23.18
CA GLN A 455 8.02 4.65 22.92
C GLN A 455 8.17 4.97 21.44
N ARG A 456 7.07 5.21 20.74
CA ARG A 456 7.04 5.51 19.31
C ARG A 456 6.25 6.79 19.06
N ALA A 457 6.90 7.81 18.54
CA ALA A 457 6.25 9.02 18.05
C ALA A 457 6.09 8.90 16.53
N VAL A 458 4.87 9.07 16.05
CA VAL A 458 4.51 8.89 14.65
C VAL A 458 3.92 10.19 14.12
N TYR A 459 4.36 10.65 12.94
CA TYR A 459 3.82 11.82 12.29
C TYR A 459 3.54 11.56 10.81
N TRP A 460 2.29 11.76 10.42
CA TRP A 460 1.83 11.70 9.04
C TRP A 460 1.65 13.11 8.47
N PRO A 461 2.56 13.57 7.59
CA PRO A 461 2.54 14.92 7.06
C PRO A 461 1.39 15.10 6.06
N LYS A 462 0.81 16.31 6.04
CA LYS A 462 -0.19 16.71 5.05
C LYS A 462 0.39 17.74 4.09
N GLY A 463 0.75 17.30 2.89
CA GLY A 463 1.33 18.14 1.86
C GLY A 463 2.72 18.69 2.24
N LEU A 464 3.24 19.64 1.46
CA LEU A 464 4.57 20.21 1.66
C LEU A 464 4.73 20.89 3.02
N SER A 465 3.67 21.56 3.50
CA SER A 465 3.69 22.20 4.83
C SER A 465 3.87 21.20 5.96
N GLY A 466 3.33 19.97 5.81
CA GLY A 466 3.54 18.88 6.75
C GLY A 466 5.00 18.43 6.81
N HIS A 467 5.63 18.29 5.66
CA HIS A 467 7.06 17.96 5.60
C HIS A 467 7.93 19.07 6.21
N ALA A 468 7.66 20.34 5.87
CA ALA A 468 8.38 21.47 6.44
C ALA A 468 8.21 21.54 7.97
N TYR A 469 7.00 21.31 8.47
CA TYR A 469 6.74 21.25 9.91
C TYR A 469 7.57 20.13 10.57
N TRP A 470 7.57 18.90 10.03
CA TRP A 470 8.38 17.83 10.60
C TRP A 470 9.85 18.21 10.72
N TRP A 471 10.46 18.70 9.64
CA TRP A 471 11.87 19.08 9.66
C TRP A 471 12.17 20.23 10.62
N SER A 472 11.19 21.09 10.93
CA SER A 472 11.33 22.14 11.94
C SER A 472 11.27 21.61 13.37
N VAL A 473 10.53 20.51 13.62
CA VAL A 473 10.36 19.95 14.98
C VAL A 473 11.24 18.73 15.25
N ALA A 474 11.72 18.03 14.23
CA ALA A 474 12.55 16.84 14.38
C ALA A 474 13.78 17.01 15.28
N PRO A 475 14.53 18.14 15.25
CA PRO A 475 15.64 18.36 16.19
C PRO A 475 15.20 18.34 17.66
N PHE A 476 13.98 18.81 17.96
CA PHE A 476 13.46 18.84 19.33
C PHE A 476 13.10 17.45 19.86
N HIS A 477 12.81 16.48 18.98
CA HIS A 477 12.55 15.10 19.36
C HIS A 477 13.72 14.49 20.13
N ALA A 478 14.97 14.81 19.76
CA ALA A 478 16.16 14.32 20.43
C ALA A 478 16.28 14.84 21.89
N PHE A 479 15.67 15.97 22.21
CA PHE A 479 15.69 16.56 23.54
C PHE A 479 14.46 16.21 24.39
N VAL A 480 13.36 15.82 23.77
CA VAL A 480 12.09 15.57 24.47
C VAL A 480 11.87 14.08 24.72
N PHE A 481 12.01 13.21 23.72
CA PHE A 481 11.60 11.82 23.82
C PHE A 481 12.57 10.90 24.56
N PRO A 482 13.92 11.01 24.41
CA PRO A 482 14.82 10.16 25.19
C PRO A 482 14.71 10.38 26.70
N PRO A 483 14.71 11.63 27.23
CA PRO A 483 14.49 11.85 28.66
C PRO A 483 13.10 11.38 29.12
N MET A 484 12.05 11.55 28.31
CA MET A 484 10.72 11.06 28.63
C MET A 484 10.71 9.55 28.86
N ALA A 485 11.23 8.77 27.89
CA ALA A 485 11.30 7.33 28.01
C ALA A 485 12.12 6.87 29.23
N LYS A 486 13.28 7.54 29.47
CA LYS A 486 14.15 7.26 30.62
C LYS A 486 13.42 7.48 31.94
N HIS A 487 12.78 8.63 32.11
CA HIS A 487 12.06 8.94 33.35
C HIS A 487 10.84 8.04 33.59
N ILE A 488 10.17 7.54 32.53
CA ILE A 488 9.11 6.52 32.68
C ILE A 488 9.70 5.25 33.29
N VAL A 489 10.83 4.78 32.79
CA VAL A 489 11.53 3.59 33.30
C VAL A 489 11.99 3.82 34.73
N GLU A 490 12.71 4.93 35.01
CA GLU A 490 13.19 5.28 36.36
C GLU A 490 12.05 5.34 37.38
N ARG A 491 10.90 5.90 37.00
CA ARG A 491 9.71 5.95 37.85
C ARG A 491 9.15 4.55 38.14
N ALA A 492 9.12 3.67 37.17
CA ALA A 492 8.68 2.29 37.35
C ALA A 492 9.60 1.53 38.31
N GLU A 493 10.91 1.71 38.16
CA GLU A 493 11.94 1.05 39.00
C GLU A 493 12.00 1.62 40.42
N SER A 494 11.62 2.90 40.59
CA SER A 494 11.61 3.56 41.91
C SER A 494 10.30 3.35 42.66
N ALA A 495 9.27 2.77 42.07
CA ALA A 495 8.02 2.49 42.72
C ALA A 495 8.25 1.39 43.80
N PRO A 496 7.85 1.61 45.08
CA PRO A 496 7.99 0.57 46.10
C PRO A 496 7.21 -0.67 45.62
N ALA A 497 7.88 -1.83 45.64
CA ALA A 497 7.26 -3.10 45.29
C ALA A 497 5.92 -3.23 46.01
N THR A 498 4.83 -3.16 45.31
CA THR A 498 3.50 -3.30 45.88
C THR A 498 3.43 -4.73 46.42
N ALA A 499 3.43 -4.89 47.72
CA ALA A 499 3.28 -6.16 48.39
C ALA A 499 2.14 -6.93 47.75
N ALA A 500 2.41 -8.15 47.31
CA ALA A 500 1.41 -9.08 46.80
C ALA A 500 0.26 -9.13 47.80
N VAL A 501 -0.87 -8.50 47.44
CA VAL A 501 -2.12 -8.81 48.12
C VAL A 501 -2.53 -10.17 47.55
N ALA A 502 -2.30 -11.18 48.34
CA ALA A 502 -2.91 -12.49 48.18
C ALA A 502 -4.41 -12.31 48.33
N ASP A 503 -5.15 -12.66 47.25
CA ASP A 503 -6.49 -13.22 47.29
C ASP A 503 -6.72 -14.06 46.03
#